data_fc683d087c7e84622dd1a162fd7987fc
#
_entry.id   fc683d087c7e84622dd1a162fd7987fc
#
_cell.length_a   1.000
_cell.length_b   1.000
_cell.length_c   1.000
_cell.angle_alpha   90.00
_cell.angle_beta   90.00
_cell.angle_gamma   90.00
#
_symmetry.space_group_name_H-M   'P 1'
#
loop_
_entity.id
_entity.type
_entity.pdbx_description
1 polymer ?
#
loop_
_entity_poly.entity_id
_entity_poly.type
_entity_poly.pdbx_seq_one_letter_code
_entity_poly.pdbx_strand_id
1 'polypeptide(L)'
;CDYLPLINFAMQQNGASIIHQISIENTTHAPLKDVQVQITTEPAFGNSVPTVIEAIPANDRVCLQTFNLTLSTNYFTQLTERLSGSLKVEITSETKAIFSQTYPIDILAYDQWGGLNVLPEMLAAFITPNHAVISPVIKRAATILKQWTGNPSLDEYQSRNPDRVRKQMAAVYTAITEQQIIYSTIPASFEEYGQRIRLTDSVLAQKLGTCLDMALLYASCLEAIGLNALLIIARGHAFAGAWLVPETFPDATIDDVSLLTKRTAEGIYDITLVETTCMNMGQHSDFDDAVKSANGKLTDSSKFILAIDVKRARHSGIRPVPQRVLNGQIWEIEEDTALYNKDTAYATPQSINPYDLSGNETQTVITKQLLWERRLLDLSLRNNLLNIRITKNTLQLIPANLSCLEDALADGEEFRILHRPSDWENPGMEFGIYSSIPASDPITDFVNSELSQKRLRFYLPENDLSKALTHLYRSSRTSIEENGANTLYLALGLLKWYESPSSERPRYAPILLLPVEIIRKSAAKGYVIRSREEETMMNITLLEMLRQNFGISVPGLDPLPTDESGVNVKLIYSIIRNSIKNQRKWDVEEQAILG
;
A
#
# COMPACT_ATOMS: atom_id res chain seq x y z
N CYS A 1 3.36 24.04 21.92
CA CYS A 1 3.68 23.96 20.49
C CYS A 1 4.12 22.54 20.16
N ASP A 2 3.46 21.92 19.20
CA ASP A 2 3.86 20.64 18.61
C ASP A 2 4.60 20.94 17.30
N TYR A 3 5.86 20.49 17.21
CA TYR A 3 6.75 20.84 16.12
C TYR A 3 7.79 19.75 15.86
N LEU A 4 8.34 19.72 14.64
CA LEU A 4 9.45 18.85 14.29
C LEU A 4 10.76 19.36 14.89
N PRO A 5 11.53 18.49 15.58
CA PRO A 5 12.78 18.91 16.23
C PRO A 5 13.94 19.15 15.25
N LEU A 6 13.77 18.81 13.98
CA LEU A 6 14.77 18.99 12.94
C LEU A 6 14.14 19.27 11.58
N ILE A 7 14.92 19.87 10.68
CA ILE A 7 14.54 20.18 9.31
C ILE A 7 15.76 20.07 8.37
N ASN A 8 15.55 19.65 7.14
CA ASN A 8 16.54 19.67 6.08
C ASN A 8 15.94 20.12 4.74
N PHE A 9 16.77 20.20 3.70
CA PHE A 9 16.35 20.55 2.35
C PHE A 9 15.25 19.61 1.82
N ALA A 10 15.42 18.29 1.98
CA ALA A 10 14.44 17.31 1.50
C ALA A 10 13.05 17.52 2.12
N MET A 11 12.98 17.81 3.41
CA MET A 11 11.73 18.09 4.11
C MET A 11 11.12 19.41 3.64
N GLN A 12 11.93 20.46 3.50
CA GLN A 12 11.49 21.75 2.99
C GLN A 12 10.94 21.64 1.56
N GLN A 13 11.65 20.98 0.66
CA GLN A 13 11.23 20.77 -0.73
C GLN A 13 9.91 20.00 -0.84
N ASN A 14 9.71 19.04 0.04
CA ASN A 14 8.53 18.16 0.06
C ASN A 14 7.39 18.70 0.95
N GLY A 15 7.49 19.94 1.41
CA GLY A 15 6.41 20.63 2.11
C GLY A 15 6.12 20.08 3.51
N ALA A 16 7.12 19.47 4.16
CA ALA A 16 6.97 19.02 5.55
C ALA A 16 6.69 20.21 6.47
N SER A 17 5.57 20.18 7.19
CA SER A 17 5.21 21.23 8.15
C SER A 17 6.12 21.13 9.38
N ILE A 18 6.88 22.19 9.67
CA ILE A 18 7.72 22.23 10.88
C ILE A 18 6.85 22.30 12.13
N ILE A 19 5.76 23.06 12.09
CA ILE A 19 4.85 23.24 13.22
C ILE A 19 3.53 22.57 12.87
N HIS A 20 3.12 21.61 13.68
CA HIS A 20 1.89 20.86 13.50
C HIS A 20 0.73 21.54 14.22
N GLN A 21 0.98 22.05 15.45
CA GLN A 21 -0.05 22.68 16.25
C GLN A 21 0.53 23.66 17.26
N ILE A 22 -0.13 24.81 17.40
CA ILE A 22 0.05 25.70 18.55
C ILE A 22 -1.26 25.79 19.32
N SER A 23 -1.26 25.41 20.59
CA SER A 23 -2.38 25.54 21.49
C SER A 23 -2.14 26.75 22.40
N ILE A 24 -3.06 27.71 22.37
CA ILE A 24 -3.02 28.94 23.15
C ILE A 24 -4.17 28.91 24.16
N GLU A 25 -3.84 28.99 25.42
CA GLU A 25 -4.82 29.02 26.52
C GLU A 25 -4.84 30.42 27.17
N ASN A 26 -6.00 31.03 27.18
CA ASN A 26 -6.20 32.29 27.88
C ASN A 26 -6.55 31.98 29.37
N THR A 27 -5.57 32.07 30.23
CA THR A 27 -5.73 31.85 31.67
C THR A 27 -6.24 33.07 32.44
N THR A 28 -6.54 34.15 31.74
CA THR A 28 -7.05 35.39 32.36
C THR A 28 -8.58 35.37 32.49
N HIS A 29 -9.12 36.26 33.33
CA HIS A 29 -10.55 36.41 33.52
C HIS A 29 -11.22 37.34 32.49
N ALA A 30 -10.49 37.83 31.52
CA ALA A 30 -10.97 38.70 30.44
C ALA A 30 -10.64 38.10 29.05
N PRO A 31 -11.46 38.36 28.03
CA PRO A 31 -11.12 37.93 26.68
C PRO A 31 -9.88 38.68 26.17
N LEU A 32 -8.98 37.95 25.50
CA LEU A 32 -7.87 38.54 24.72
C LEU A 32 -8.41 38.91 23.34
N LYS A 33 -8.16 40.13 22.87
CA LYS A 33 -8.61 40.63 21.59
C LYS A 33 -7.42 40.89 20.65
N ASP A 34 -7.70 40.84 19.35
CA ASP A 34 -6.69 41.12 18.31
C ASP A 34 -5.38 40.35 18.56
N VAL A 35 -5.52 39.06 18.81
CA VAL A 35 -4.38 38.20 19.13
C VAL A 35 -3.64 37.86 17.85
N GLN A 36 -2.32 38.17 17.81
CA GLN A 36 -1.46 37.83 16.69
C GLN A 36 -0.39 36.84 17.15
N VAL A 37 -0.20 35.79 16.37
CA VAL A 37 0.83 34.78 16.58
C VAL A 37 1.88 34.92 15.50
N GLN A 38 3.08 35.35 15.90
CA GLN A 38 4.23 35.52 15.02
C GLN A 38 5.26 34.42 15.29
N ILE A 39 5.76 33.80 14.22
CA ILE A 39 6.86 32.83 14.29
C ILE A 39 8.09 33.43 13.62
N THR A 40 9.21 33.43 14.33
CA THR A 40 10.50 33.86 13.77
C THR A 40 11.51 32.73 13.92
N THR A 41 12.44 32.64 12.97
CA THR A 41 13.48 31.60 12.94
C THR A 41 14.86 32.24 13.17
N GLU A 42 15.69 31.58 13.96
CA GLU A 42 17.07 31.97 14.16
C GLU A 42 17.97 30.73 14.01
N PRO A 43 18.94 30.77 13.05
CA PRO A 43 19.12 31.80 12.01
C PRO A 43 17.88 31.97 11.11
N ALA A 44 17.85 32.98 10.28
CA ALA A 44 16.70 33.32 9.43
C ALA A 44 16.54 32.35 8.24
N PHE A 45 16.13 31.11 8.52
CA PHE A 45 15.85 30.07 7.51
C PHE A 45 14.40 30.06 7.04
N GLY A 46 13.56 30.90 7.63
CA GLY A 46 12.15 31.01 7.23
C GLY A 46 11.54 32.35 7.64
N ASN A 47 10.50 32.74 6.92
CA ASN A 47 9.68 33.91 7.19
C ASN A 47 8.24 33.52 7.42
N SER A 48 7.59 34.08 8.44
CA SER A 48 6.15 33.87 8.67
C SER A 48 5.37 35.17 8.56
N VAL A 49 4.12 35.03 8.12
CA VAL A 49 3.10 36.07 8.24
C VAL A 49 2.33 35.82 9.53
N PRO A 50 2.06 36.85 10.36
CA PRO A 50 1.32 36.68 11.60
C PRO A 50 -0.05 36.01 11.38
N THR A 51 -0.37 35.02 12.18
CA THR A 51 -1.72 34.44 12.22
C THR A 51 -2.56 35.28 13.21
N VAL A 52 -3.68 35.80 12.72
CA VAL A 52 -4.57 36.68 13.50
C VAL A 52 -5.76 35.89 14.03
N ILE A 53 -6.05 36.03 15.31
CA ILE A 53 -7.22 35.48 15.99
C ILE A 53 -8.01 36.67 16.55
N GLU A 54 -9.27 36.81 16.17
CA GLU A 54 -10.11 37.96 16.53
C GLU A 54 -10.26 38.09 18.04
N ALA A 55 -10.55 36.99 18.73
CA ALA A 55 -10.61 36.97 20.21
C ALA A 55 -10.40 35.53 20.74
N ILE A 56 -9.85 35.44 21.97
CA ILE A 56 -9.81 34.22 22.77
C ILE A 56 -10.58 34.50 24.06
N PRO A 57 -11.74 33.84 24.32
CA PRO A 57 -12.52 34.06 25.52
C PRO A 57 -11.72 33.81 26.80
N ALA A 58 -12.22 34.34 27.94
CA ALA A 58 -11.62 34.10 29.25
C ALA A 58 -11.67 32.61 29.61
N ASN A 59 -10.56 32.06 30.10
CA ASN A 59 -10.40 30.64 30.46
C ASN A 59 -10.71 29.66 29.33
N ASP A 60 -10.50 30.04 28.08
CA ASP A 60 -10.71 29.21 26.89
C ASP A 60 -9.41 28.93 26.16
N ARG A 61 -9.42 27.94 25.25
CA ARG A 61 -8.27 27.46 24.49
C ARG A 61 -8.57 27.47 23.00
N VAL A 62 -7.63 27.99 22.22
CA VAL A 62 -7.65 27.92 20.76
C VAL A 62 -6.48 27.09 20.27
N CYS A 63 -6.75 26.19 19.31
CA CYS A 63 -5.72 25.38 18.64
C CYS A 63 -5.58 25.82 17.19
N LEU A 64 -4.39 26.25 16.82
CA LEU A 64 -4.01 26.58 15.45
C LEU A 64 -3.29 25.39 14.82
N GLN A 65 -3.67 25.01 13.60
CA GLN A 65 -3.06 23.91 12.83
C GLN A 65 -2.47 24.36 11.50
N THR A 66 -2.71 25.60 11.11
CA THR A 66 -2.18 26.18 9.87
C THR A 66 -1.37 27.42 10.14
N PHE A 67 -0.16 27.46 9.60
CA PHE A 67 0.79 28.58 9.77
C PHE A 67 1.37 28.97 8.44
N ASN A 68 1.45 30.27 8.18
CA ASN A 68 2.08 30.82 6.98
C ASN A 68 3.60 30.99 7.20
N LEU A 69 4.30 29.88 7.44
CA LEU A 69 5.75 29.85 7.56
C LEU A 69 6.35 29.37 6.24
N THR A 70 6.99 30.31 5.50
CA THR A 70 7.68 29.99 4.25
C THR A 70 9.17 29.78 4.53
N LEU A 71 9.67 28.61 4.18
CA LEU A 71 11.09 28.24 4.36
C LEU A 71 11.93 28.67 3.16
N SER A 72 13.13 29.15 3.41
CA SER A 72 14.04 29.61 2.38
C SER A 72 14.79 28.45 1.71
N THR A 73 14.39 28.08 0.50
CA THR A 73 15.08 27.05 -0.30
C THR A 73 16.56 27.36 -0.45
N ASN A 74 16.90 28.62 -0.74
CA ASN A 74 18.29 29.04 -0.89
C ASN A 74 19.11 28.81 0.38
N TYR A 75 18.55 29.08 1.56
CA TYR A 75 19.24 28.84 2.82
C TYR A 75 19.63 27.37 2.96
N PHE A 76 18.69 26.44 2.75
CA PHE A 76 18.94 25.01 2.88
C PHE A 76 19.87 24.46 1.79
N THR A 77 19.88 25.06 0.60
CA THR A 77 20.79 24.65 -0.48
C THR A 77 22.27 24.93 -0.11
N GLN A 78 22.54 25.97 0.67
CA GLN A 78 23.89 26.34 1.06
C GLN A 78 24.46 25.51 2.22
N LEU A 79 23.64 24.81 2.97
CA LEU A 79 24.07 24.09 4.17
C LEU A 79 24.96 22.90 3.85
N THR A 80 26.16 22.91 4.36
CA THR A 80 27.13 21.81 4.31
C THR A 80 27.31 21.12 5.64
N GLU A 81 26.90 21.77 6.74
CA GLU A 81 27.01 21.24 8.10
C GLU A 81 25.69 21.45 8.87
N ARG A 82 25.47 20.62 9.89
CA ARG A 82 24.34 20.75 10.82
C ARG A 82 24.51 22.01 11.68
N LEU A 83 23.44 22.74 11.85
CA LEU A 83 23.38 23.94 12.70
C LEU A 83 22.28 23.76 13.75
N SER A 84 22.50 24.28 14.94
CA SER A 84 21.44 24.48 15.92
C SER A 84 20.74 25.80 15.65
N GLY A 85 19.43 25.76 15.59
CA GLY A 85 18.56 26.89 15.39
C GLY A 85 17.45 26.98 16.42
N SER A 86 16.56 27.93 16.23
CA SER A 86 15.40 28.09 17.08
C SER A 86 14.18 28.62 16.34
N LEU A 87 13.01 28.24 16.81
CA LEU A 87 11.70 28.78 16.45
C LEU A 87 11.23 29.64 17.62
N LYS A 88 11.09 30.93 17.43
CA LYS A 88 10.55 31.85 18.44
C LYS A 88 9.08 32.10 18.12
N VAL A 89 8.19 31.74 19.03
CA VAL A 89 6.76 32.03 18.97
C VAL A 89 6.47 33.22 19.87
N GLU A 90 5.98 34.30 19.28
CA GLU A 90 5.55 35.52 19.99
C GLU A 90 4.05 35.70 19.80
N ILE A 91 3.36 35.99 20.90
CA ILE A 91 1.92 36.28 20.90
C ILE A 91 1.73 37.72 21.40
N THR A 92 1.01 38.50 20.62
CA THR A 92 0.63 39.86 20.98
C THR A 92 -0.89 39.96 21.07
N SER A 93 -1.41 40.80 21.96
CA SER A 93 -2.82 41.18 22.02
C SER A 93 -2.92 42.68 22.08
N GLU A 94 -3.75 43.29 21.23
CA GLU A 94 -3.85 44.77 21.11
C GLU A 94 -2.48 45.45 20.96
N THR A 95 -1.59 44.86 20.15
CA THR A 95 -0.21 45.29 19.90
C THR A 95 0.79 45.11 21.05
N LYS A 96 0.37 44.62 22.20
CA LYS A 96 1.23 44.35 23.37
C LYS A 96 1.67 42.88 23.36
N ALA A 97 2.96 42.65 23.52
CA ALA A 97 3.50 41.31 23.70
C ALA A 97 3.01 40.69 25.02
N ILE A 98 2.35 39.54 24.95
CA ILE A 98 1.83 38.84 26.11
C ILE A 98 2.52 37.51 26.36
N PHE A 99 3.16 36.94 25.36
CA PHE A 99 3.88 35.67 25.45
C PHE A 99 5.04 35.64 24.45
N SER A 100 6.15 35.04 24.86
CA SER A 100 7.27 34.74 23.98
C SER A 100 7.97 33.47 24.47
N GLN A 101 8.14 32.50 23.59
CA GLN A 101 8.87 31.26 23.88
C GLN A 101 9.69 30.82 22.68
N THR A 102 10.88 30.29 22.98
CA THR A 102 11.81 29.77 21.98
C THR A 102 11.89 28.25 22.06
N TYR A 103 11.80 27.59 20.92
CA TYR A 103 11.86 26.15 20.75
C TYR A 103 13.11 25.79 19.95
N PRO A 104 13.98 24.88 20.43
CA PRO A 104 15.18 24.48 19.71
C PRO A 104 14.81 23.64 18.48
N ILE A 105 15.53 23.82 17.39
CA ILE A 105 15.41 23.01 16.18
C ILE A 105 16.79 22.78 15.58
N ASP A 106 17.03 21.57 15.09
CA ASP A 106 18.25 21.26 14.34
C ASP A 106 18.03 21.47 12.85
N ILE A 107 18.94 22.19 12.22
CA ILE A 107 18.96 22.46 10.79
C ILE A 107 20.04 21.59 10.19
N LEU A 108 19.64 20.53 9.47
CA LEU A 108 20.56 19.55 8.93
C LEU A 108 21.19 20.02 7.61
N ALA A 109 22.36 19.48 7.30
CA ALA A 109 23.01 19.69 6.01
C ALA A 109 22.12 19.17 4.85
N TYR A 110 22.39 19.69 3.64
CA TYR A 110 21.68 19.31 2.41
C TYR A 110 21.66 17.80 2.17
N ASP A 111 22.77 17.13 2.43
CA ASP A 111 23.04 15.73 2.25
C ASP A 111 22.86 14.90 3.54
N GLN A 112 22.07 15.40 4.49
CA GLN A 112 21.81 14.71 5.75
C GLN A 112 20.34 14.32 5.88
N TRP A 113 20.09 13.01 6.07
CA TRP A 113 18.78 12.47 6.40
C TRP A 113 18.49 12.59 7.91
N GLY A 114 17.24 12.91 8.27
CA GLY A 114 16.82 13.12 9.65
C GLY A 114 16.78 11.86 10.54
N GLY A 115 16.93 10.69 9.93
CA GLY A 115 16.93 9.41 10.67
C GLY A 115 15.54 8.83 10.87
N LEU A 116 15.45 7.86 11.79
CA LEU A 116 14.25 7.03 11.99
C LEU A 116 13.14 7.73 12.77
N ASN A 117 13.51 8.70 13.63
CA ASN A 117 12.57 9.32 14.57
C ASN A 117 11.73 10.43 13.96
N VAL A 118 12.12 10.96 12.81
CA VAL A 118 11.47 12.11 12.16
C VAL A 118 11.32 11.83 10.68
N LEU A 119 10.11 11.53 10.23
CA LEU A 119 9.73 11.28 8.84
C LEU A 119 10.72 10.33 8.12
N PRO A 120 10.85 9.07 8.57
CA PRO A 120 11.84 8.14 8.03
C PRO A 120 11.71 7.93 6.52
N GLU A 121 10.50 8.04 5.96
CA GLU A 121 10.21 7.97 4.52
C GLU A 121 10.91 9.05 3.70
N MET A 122 11.35 10.15 4.32
CA MET A 122 12.15 11.18 3.64
C MET A 122 13.50 10.66 3.13
N LEU A 123 13.94 9.48 3.57
CA LEU A 123 15.09 8.81 2.97
C LEU A 123 14.89 8.58 1.46
N ALA A 124 13.67 8.36 1.01
CA ALA A 124 13.35 8.22 -0.41
C ALA A 124 13.70 9.47 -1.24
N ALA A 125 13.77 10.66 -0.63
CA ALA A 125 14.17 11.87 -1.32
C ALA A 125 15.65 11.83 -1.80
N PHE A 126 16.48 11.00 -1.17
CA PHE A 126 17.90 10.85 -1.55
C PHE A 126 18.13 9.79 -2.63
N ILE A 127 17.08 9.15 -3.11
CA ILE A 127 17.10 8.31 -4.32
C ILE A 127 16.89 9.22 -5.52
N THR A 128 17.90 9.33 -6.38
CA THR A 128 17.98 10.31 -7.47
C THR A 128 18.11 9.62 -8.84
N PRO A 129 17.01 9.03 -9.37
CA PRO A 129 17.06 8.18 -10.56
C PRO A 129 17.46 8.93 -11.84
N ASN A 130 17.18 10.24 -11.91
CA ASN A 130 17.43 11.05 -13.10
C ASN A 130 18.78 11.75 -13.07
N HIS A 131 19.61 11.50 -12.04
CA HIS A 131 20.94 12.09 -11.97
C HIS A 131 21.82 11.61 -13.13
N ALA A 132 22.55 12.55 -13.78
CA ALA A 132 23.33 12.27 -15.00
C ALA A 132 24.33 11.11 -14.84
N VAL A 133 24.90 10.92 -13.65
CA VAL A 133 25.87 9.84 -13.36
C VAL A 133 25.25 8.44 -13.36
N ILE A 134 23.94 8.30 -13.30
CA ILE A 134 23.21 7.03 -13.34
C ILE A 134 23.18 6.46 -14.76
N SER A 135 23.06 7.31 -15.79
CA SER A 135 22.94 6.87 -17.19
C SER A 135 24.06 5.96 -17.67
N PRO A 136 25.36 6.21 -17.37
CA PRO A 136 26.43 5.28 -17.74
C PRO A 136 26.30 3.90 -17.08
N VAL A 137 25.86 3.84 -15.82
CA VAL A 137 25.64 2.58 -15.09
C VAL A 137 24.52 1.78 -15.75
N ILE A 138 23.41 2.45 -16.08
CA ILE A 138 22.27 1.81 -16.79
C ILE A 138 22.68 1.31 -18.18
N LYS A 139 23.44 2.12 -18.94
CA LYS A 139 23.98 1.69 -20.25
C LYS A 139 24.84 0.43 -20.11
N ARG A 140 25.67 0.36 -19.06
CA ARG A 140 26.48 -0.83 -18.79
C ARG A 140 25.61 -2.03 -18.41
N ALA A 141 24.62 -1.84 -17.54
CA ALA A 141 23.65 -2.88 -17.17
C ALA A 141 22.91 -3.45 -18.40
N ALA A 142 22.46 -2.60 -19.32
CA ALA A 142 21.84 -3.04 -20.59
C ALA A 142 22.80 -3.90 -21.43
N THR A 143 24.09 -3.55 -21.46
CA THR A 143 25.12 -4.35 -22.16
C THR A 143 25.29 -5.73 -21.52
N ILE A 144 25.35 -5.80 -20.20
CA ILE A 144 25.45 -7.05 -19.46
C ILE A 144 24.21 -7.92 -19.69
N LEU A 145 23.03 -7.31 -19.59
CA LEU A 145 21.76 -8.01 -19.82
C LEU A 145 21.68 -8.59 -21.24
N LYS A 146 22.19 -7.85 -22.25
CA LYS A 146 22.31 -8.35 -23.63
C LYS A 146 23.21 -9.58 -23.70
N GLN A 147 24.33 -9.59 -23.01
CA GLN A 147 25.24 -10.73 -22.99
C GLN A 147 24.57 -11.98 -22.40
N TRP A 148 23.76 -11.83 -21.37
CA TRP A 148 23.09 -12.94 -20.69
C TRP A 148 21.85 -13.47 -21.42
N THR A 149 21.11 -12.58 -22.07
CA THR A 149 19.76 -12.90 -22.58
C THR A 149 19.59 -12.65 -24.09
N GLY A 150 20.57 -12.06 -24.76
CA GLY A 150 20.46 -11.59 -26.14
C GLY A 150 19.67 -10.30 -26.31
N ASN A 151 18.92 -9.86 -25.28
CA ASN A 151 18.07 -8.68 -25.32
C ASN A 151 18.54 -7.62 -24.29
N PRO A 152 18.97 -6.41 -24.73
CA PRO A 152 19.45 -5.35 -23.84
C PRO A 152 18.32 -4.56 -23.17
N SER A 153 17.05 -4.81 -23.49
CA SER A 153 15.94 -4.00 -23.03
C SER A 153 15.78 -4.07 -21.51
N LEU A 154 15.79 -2.92 -20.89
CA LEU A 154 15.42 -2.72 -19.49
C LEU A 154 13.95 -2.34 -19.49
N ASP A 155 13.09 -3.33 -19.65
CA ASP A 155 11.66 -3.23 -19.98
C ASP A 155 10.76 -3.25 -18.76
N GLU A 156 11.31 -2.93 -17.58
CA GLU A 156 10.55 -2.89 -16.32
C GLU A 156 9.74 -4.18 -16.10
N TYR A 157 8.43 -4.03 -15.95
CA TYR A 157 7.45 -5.12 -15.77
C TYR A 157 6.70 -5.50 -17.05
N GLN A 158 7.06 -4.95 -18.22
CA GLN A 158 6.32 -5.16 -19.47
C GLN A 158 6.30 -6.63 -19.90
N SER A 159 7.36 -7.36 -19.59
CA SER A 159 7.44 -8.80 -19.87
C SER A 159 6.47 -9.63 -19.01
N ARG A 160 5.94 -9.10 -17.91
CA ARG A 160 5.16 -9.81 -16.88
C ARG A 160 5.86 -11.07 -16.35
N ASN A 161 7.18 -11.10 -16.42
CA ASN A 161 8.00 -12.25 -16.01
C ASN A 161 8.93 -11.82 -14.86
N PRO A 162 8.68 -12.25 -13.61
CA PRO A 162 9.52 -11.93 -12.45
C PRO A 162 10.99 -12.31 -12.63
N ASP A 163 11.29 -13.40 -13.34
CA ASP A 163 12.68 -13.81 -13.63
C ASP A 163 13.39 -12.80 -14.56
N ARG A 164 12.66 -12.21 -15.52
CA ARG A 164 13.19 -11.13 -16.36
C ARG A 164 13.51 -9.89 -15.55
N VAL A 165 12.62 -9.49 -14.64
CA VAL A 165 12.83 -8.36 -13.73
C VAL A 165 14.04 -8.63 -12.82
N ARG A 166 14.15 -9.84 -12.27
CA ARG A 166 15.28 -10.25 -11.46
C ARG A 166 16.61 -10.19 -12.21
N LYS A 167 16.64 -10.56 -13.51
CA LYS A 167 17.82 -10.42 -14.37
C LYS A 167 18.19 -8.96 -14.64
N GLN A 168 17.21 -8.05 -14.75
CA GLN A 168 17.48 -6.62 -14.85
C GLN A 168 18.14 -6.11 -13.55
N MET A 169 17.64 -6.49 -12.39
CA MET A 169 18.25 -6.18 -11.09
C MET A 169 19.69 -6.69 -10.99
N ALA A 170 19.94 -7.94 -11.41
CA ALA A 170 21.27 -8.54 -11.41
C ALA A 170 22.24 -7.82 -12.36
N ALA A 171 21.77 -7.35 -13.52
CA ALA A 171 22.59 -6.60 -14.47
C ALA A 171 23.00 -5.23 -13.89
N VAL A 172 22.11 -4.54 -13.18
CA VAL A 172 22.41 -3.30 -12.46
C VAL A 172 23.41 -3.58 -11.33
N TYR A 173 23.21 -4.64 -10.54
CA TYR A 173 24.14 -5.08 -9.50
C TYR A 173 25.56 -5.25 -10.05
N THR A 174 25.70 -6.01 -11.14
CA THR A 174 26.99 -6.26 -11.78
C THR A 174 27.62 -4.96 -12.33
N ALA A 175 26.82 -4.07 -12.91
CA ALA A 175 27.30 -2.79 -13.43
C ALA A 175 27.84 -1.87 -12.31
N ILE A 176 27.24 -1.91 -11.11
CA ILE A 176 27.73 -1.18 -9.94
C ILE A 176 28.99 -1.84 -9.38
N THR A 177 29.04 -3.16 -9.29
CA THR A 177 30.23 -3.89 -8.83
C THR A 177 31.46 -3.53 -9.68
N GLU A 178 31.31 -3.35 -10.98
CA GLU A 178 32.38 -2.91 -11.89
C GLU A 178 32.91 -1.49 -11.57
N GLN A 179 32.14 -0.68 -10.80
CA GLN A 179 32.60 0.65 -10.40
C GLN A 179 33.70 0.62 -9.33
N GLN A 180 33.99 -0.53 -8.73
CA GLN A 180 35.06 -0.71 -7.74
C GLN A 180 34.98 0.26 -6.56
N ILE A 181 33.79 0.41 -5.97
CA ILE A 181 33.52 1.30 -4.83
C ILE A 181 34.09 0.66 -3.57
N ILE A 182 34.87 1.41 -2.80
CA ILE A 182 35.42 0.97 -1.51
C ILE A 182 34.38 1.16 -0.42
N TYR A 183 34.24 0.16 0.44
CA TYR A 183 33.35 0.26 1.60
C TYR A 183 33.95 1.16 2.68
N SER A 184 33.19 2.16 3.09
CA SER A 184 33.57 3.06 4.19
C SER A 184 32.85 2.62 5.47
N THR A 185 33.59 2.09 6.42
CA THR A 185 33.04 1.70 7.72
C THR A 185 32.90 2.92 8.62
N ILE A 186 31.81 3.64 8.49
CA ILE A 186 31.45 4.74 9.41
C ILE A 186 30.35 4.20 10.33
N PRO A 187 30.40 4.44 11.65
CA PRO A 187 29.33 4.07 12.56
C PRO A 187 27.98 4.63 12.08
N ALA A 188 26.95 3.79 12.05
CA ALA A 188 25.60 4.20 11.72
C ALA A 188 25.06 5.12 12.82
N SER A 189 24.48 6.26 12.45
CA SER A 189 23.92 7.26 13.37
C SER A 189 22.44 7.55 13.13
N PHE A 190 21.82 6.87 12.16
CA PHE A 190 20.44 7.15 11.75
C PHE A 190 19.38 6.81 12.81
N GLU A 191 19.73 5.99 13.79
CA GLU A 191 18.81 5.63 14.88
C GLU A 191 18.68 6.76 15.92
N GLU A 192 19.71 7.60 16.09
CA GLU A 192 19.74 8.60 17.16
C GLU A 192 19.73 10.05 16.62
N TYR A 193 20.60 10.37 15.66
CA TYR A 193 20.89 11.76 15.27
C TYR A 193 20.69 12.03 13.78
N GLY A 194 20.18 11.05 13.02
CA GLY A 194 20.20 11.12 11.58
C GLY A 194 21.57 10.76 10.98
N GLN A 195 21.64 10.67 9.67
CA GLN A 195 22.85 10.23 8.99
C GLN A 195 23.18 11.08 7.78
N ARG A 196 24.46 11.44 7.64
CA ARG A 196 24.99 12.01 6.42
C ARG A 196 25.02 10.97 5.32
N ILE A 197 24.61 11.37 4.14
CA ILE A 197 24.50 10.55 2.93
C ILE A 197 25.49 11.10 1.89
N ARG A 198 26.27 10.21 1.28
CA ARG A 198 26.93 10.54 0.01
C ARG A 198 25.95 10.37 -1.11
N LEU A 199 25.63 11.46 -1.80
CA LEU A 199 24.77 11.41 -2.97
C LEU A 199 25.40 10.56 -4.09
N THR A 200 24.62 10.12 -5.05
CA THR A 200 25.02 9.17 -6.10
C THR A 200 26.23 9.63 -6.91
N ASP A 201 26.34 10.93 -7.20
CA ASP A 201 27.49 11.54 -7.86
C ASP A 201 28.77 11.41 -7.02
N SER A 202 28.68 11.74 -5.75
CA SER A 202 29.81 11.68 -4.82
C SER A 202 30.28 10.24 -4.61
N VAL A 203 29.38 9.26 -4.49
CA VAL A 203 29.73 7.83 -4.40
C VAL A 203 30.49 7.37 -5.64
N LEU A 204 29.98 7.67 -6.83
CA LEU A 204 30.59 7.25 -8.09
C LEU A 204 31.89 8.00 -8.42
N ALA A 205 31.99 9.28 -8.06
CA ALA A 205 33.20 10.08 -8.28
C ALA A 205 34.32 9.70 -7.31
N GLN A 206 34.01 9.59 -6.02
CA GLN A 206 34.99 9.30 -4.96
C GLN A 206 35.29 7.81 -4.82
N LYS A 207 34.47 6.93 -5.41
CA LYS A 207 34.56 5.48 -5.27
C LYS A 207 34.54 5.03 -3.81
N LEU A 208 33.72 5.65 -3.00
CA LEU A 208 33.60 5.42 -1.57
C LEU A 208 32.13 5.47 -1.15
N GLY A 209 31.68 4.50 -0.35
CA GLY A 209 30.30 4.45 0.14
C GLY A 209 30.11 3.62 1.38
N THR A 210 29.14 4.00 2.21
CA THR A 210 28.63 3.21 3.35
C THR A 210 27.56 2.21 2.88
N CYS A 211 27.02 1.39 3.77
CA CYS A 211 25.88 0.51 3.44
C CYS A 211 24.66 1.31 2.96
N LEU A 212 24.37 2.45 3.60
CA LEU A 212 23.26 3.32 3.23
C LEU A 212 23.49 3.97 1.85
N ASP A 213 24.70 4.49 1.60
CA ASP A 213 25.04 5.11 0.30
C ASP A 213 24.92 4.09 -0.85
N MET A 214 25.37 2.85 -0.63
CA MET A 214 25.26 1.76 -1.62
C MET A 214 23.80 1.35 -1.85
N ALA A 215 22.99 1.31 -0.80
CA ALA A 215 21.55 1.01 -0.93
C ALA A 215 20.84 2.11 -1.73
N LEU A 216 21.15 3.38 -1.50
CA LEU A 216 20.57 4.51 -2.22
C LEU A 216 21.02 4.55 -3.68
N LEU A 217 22.30 4.27 -3.97
CA LEU A 217 22.81 4.18 -5.34
C LEU A 217 22.10 3.06 -6.12
N TYR A 218 21.99 1.87 -5.51
CA TYR A 218 21.33 0.74 -6.16
C TYR A 218 19.84 1.04 -6.39
N ALA A 219 19.14 1.56 -5.37
CA ALA A 219 17.74 1.96 -5.51
C ALA A 219 17.53 3.03 -6.57
N SER A 220 18.47 4.01 -6.70
CA SER A 220 18.42 5.02 -7.75
C SER A 220 18.53 4.42 -9.14
N CYS A 221 19.41 3.43 -9.33
CA CYS A 221 19.53 2.72 -10.59
C CYS A 221 18.30 1.86 -10.90
N LEU A 222 17.70 1.22 -9.87
CA LEU A 222 16.48 0.41 -10.05
C LEU A 222 15.28 1.30 -10.41
N GLU A 223 15.10 2.43 -9.73
CA GLU A 223 14.03 3.39 -10.06
C GLU A 223 14.24 4.00 -11.47
N ALA A 224 15.49 4.25 -11.87
CA ALA A 224 15.82 4.78 -13.20
C ALA A 224 15.41 3.85 -14.36
N ILE A 225 15.35 2.54 -14.11
CA ILE A 225 14.85 1.54 -15.07
C ILE A 225 13.38 1.17 -14.84
N GLY A 226 12.65 1.95 -14.02
CA GLY A 226 11.21 1.82 -13.77
C GLY A 226 10.83 0.77 -12.73
N LEU A 227 11.77 0.14 -12.03
CA LEU A 227 11.45 -0.84 -10.99
C LEU A 227 11.05 -0.17 -9.68
N ASN A 228 10.09 -0.76 -8.98
CA ASN A 228 9.63 -0.31 -7.68
C ASN A 228 10.64 -0.70 -6.59
N ALA A 229 11.59 0.18 -6.33
CA ALA A 229 12.67 -0.04 -5.38
C ALA A 229 12.20 -0.04 -3.94
N LEU A 230 12.90 -0.78 -3.09
CA LEU A 230 12.71 -0.89 -1.65
C LEU A 230 14.03 -0.58 -0.94
N LEU A 231 13.98 0.20 0.13
CA LEU A 231 15.09 0.35 1.08
C LEU A 231 14.76 -0.38 2.37
N ILE A 232 15.67 -1.16 2.87
CA ILE A 232 15.53 -1.90 4.12
C ILE A 232 16.51 -1.37 5.14
N ILE A 233 15.99 -0.98 6.30
CA ILE A 233 16.77 -0.49 7.42
C ILE A 233 16.73 -1.53 8.55
N ALA A 234 17.90 -1.95 8.94
CA ALA A 234 18.14 -2.83 10.09
C ALA A 234 19.05 -2.12 11.09
N ARG A 235 19.19 -2.64 12.29
CA ARG A 235 20.08 -2.06 13.32
C ARG A 235 21.50 -1.94 12.83
N GLY A 236 21.97 -0.72 12.69
CA GLY A 236 23.31 -0.40 12.22
C GLY A 236 23.59 -0.73 10.75
N HIS A 237 22.57 -1.04 9.94
CA HIS A 237 22.77 -1.50 8.57
C HIS A 237 21.61 -1.11 7.64
N ALA A 238 21.93 -0.95 6.36
CA ALA A 238 20.93 -0.70 5.31
C ALA A 238 21.25 -1.49 4.05
N PHE A 239 20.24 -1.95 3.34
CA PHE A 239 20.35 -2.62 2.05
C PHE A 239 19.10 -2.36 1.21
N ALA A 240 19.05 -2.84 -0.02
CA ALA A 240 17.97 -2.48 -0.94
C ALA A 240 17.41 -3.70 -1.67
N GLY A 241 16.33 -3.49 -2.41
CA GLY A 241 15.71 -4.48 -3.27
C GLY A 241 14.69 -3.87 -4.18
N ALA A 242 13.88 -4.70 -4.82
CA ALA A 242 12.72 -4.25 -5.58
C ALA A 242 11.64 -5.31 -5.64
N TRP A 243 10.46 -4.87 -5.98
CA TRP A 243 9.39 -5.72 -6.43
C TRP A 243 9.75 -6.37 -7.77
N LEU A 244 9.41 -7.64 -7.93
CA LEU A 244 9.51 -8.36 -9.21
C LEU A 244 8.21 -8.28 -10.02
N VAL A 245 7.19 -7.70 -9.42
CA VAL A 245 5.85 -7.45 -9.97
C VAL A 245 5.51 -5.98 -9.81
N PRO A 246 4.62 -5.38 -10.62
CA PRO A 246 4.30 -3.95 -10.56
C PRO A 246 3.40 -3.59 -9.37
N GLU A 247 3.81 -3.99 -8.16
CA GLU A 247 3.12 -3.73 -6.91
C GLU A 247 3.87 -2.74 -6.01
N THR A 248 3.20 -2.29 -4.95
CA THR A 248 3.75 -1.47 -3.88
C THR A 248 3.15 -1.90 -2.55
N PHE A 249 3.76 -1.50 -1.44
CA PHE A 249 3.11 -1.58 -0.13
C PHE A 249 2.00 -0.53 0.00
N PRO A 250 1.03 -0.72 0.92
CA PRO A 250 -0.03 0.26 1.16
C PRO A 250 0.53 1.58 1.73
N ASP A 251 1.59 1.50 2.55
CA ASP A 251 2.24 2.64 3.18
C ASP A 251 3.68 2.80 2.70
N ALA A 252 4.21 4.03 2.79
CA ALA A 252 5.58 4.33 2.40
C ALA A 252 6.61 3.66 3.33
N THR A 253 6.25 3.46 4.61
CA THR A 253 7.08 2.78 5.60
C THR A 253 6.38 1.55 6.14
N ILE A 254 7.11 0.45 6.27
CA ILE A 254 6.62 -0.84 6.77
C ILE A 254 7.52 -1.29 7.92
N ASP A 255 6.95 -1.51 9.08
CA ASP A 255 7.64 -1.99 10.30
C ASP A 255 7.42 -3.49 10.59
N ASP A 256 6.53 -4.15 9.83
CA ASP A 256 6.29 -5.59 9.93
C ASP A 256 7.18 -6.37 8.94
N VAL A 257 8.23 -7.00 9.44
CA VAL A 257 9.14 -7.84 8.65
C VAL A 257 8.44 -9.02 7.97
N SER A 258 7.30 -9.48 8.50
CA SER A 258 6.56 -10.62 7.93
C SER A 258 6.01 -10.31 6.52
N LEU A 259 5.77 -9.03 6.22
CA LEU A 259 5.33 -8.59 4.91
C LEU A 259 6.42 -8.74 3.84
N LEU A 260 7.69 -8.61 4.23
CA LEU A 260 8.84 -8.85 3.36
C LEU A 260 9.14 -10.34 3.24
N THR A 261 9.27 -11.04 4.37
CA THR A 261 9.67 -12.46 4.38
C THR A 261 8.70 -13.36 3.63
N LYS A 262 7.38 -13.06 3.69
CA LYS A 262 6.38 -13.79 2.90
C LYS A 262 6.52 -13.58 1.39
N ARG A 263 6.95 -12.38 0.96
CA ARG A 263 7.07 -12.02 -0.46
C ARG A 263 8.40 -12.41 -1.08
N THR A 264 9.43 -12.61 -0.24
CA THR A 264 10.73 -13.15 -0.65
C THR A 264 10.78 -14.67 -0.58
N ALA A 265 9.75 -15.32 -0.02
CA ALA A 265 9.73 -16.76 0.20
C ALA A 265 9.73 -17.54 -1.12
N GLU A 266 10.34 -18.74 -1.07
CA GLU A 266 10.35 -19.66 -2.20
C GLU A 266 8.92 -20.00 -2.67
N GLY A 267 8.68 -19.90 -3.97
CA GLY A 267 7.38 -20.11 -4.59
C GLY A 267 6.46 -18.89 -4.66
N ILE A 268 6.81 -17.77 -4.00
CA ILE A 268 6.09 -16.48 -4.14
C ILE A 268 6.91 -15.52 -5.00
N TYR A 269 8.15 -15.21 -4.60
CA TYR A 269 9.10 -14.36 -5.34
C TYR A 269 8.51 -13.04 -5.87
N ASP A 270 7.70 -12.34 -5.04
CA ASP A 270 7.18 -11.02 -5.41
C ASP A 270 8.24 -9.92 -5.22
N ILE A 271 9.21 -10.15 -4.31
CA ILE A 271 10.27 -9.20 -3.96
C ILE A 271 11.62 -9.92 -3.99
N THR A 272 12.64 -9.26 -4.49
CA THR A 272 14.04 -9.65 -4.30
C THR A 272 14.78 -8.58 -3.53
N LEU A 273 15.43 -8.98 -2.43
CA LEU A 273 16.29 -8.14 -1.61
C LEU A 273 17.75 -8.45 -1.89
N VAL A 274 18.60 -7.44 -1.84
CA VAL A 274 20.01 -7.53 -2.22
C VAL A 274 20.87 -6.85 -1.16
N GLU A 275 21.84 -7.57 -0.64
CA GLU A 275 22.88 -7.00 0.21
C GLU A 275 23.84 -6.14 -0.61
N THR A 276 23.64 -4.84 -0.55
CA THR A 276 24.33 -3.88 -1.43
C THR A 276 25.82 -3.72 -1.11
N THR A 277 26.26 -4.04 0.10
CA THR A 277 27.69 -4.03 0.45
C THR A 277 28.49 -5.13 -0.25
N CYS A 278 27.81 -6.15 -0.77
CA CYS A 278 28.45 -7.18 -1.60
C CYS A 278 28.96 -6.64 -2.96
N MET A 279 28.51 -5.44 -3.39
CA MET A 279 28.98 -4.78 -4.60
C MET A 279 30.36 -4.09 -4.41
N ASN A 280 30.84 -3.95 -3.17
CA ASN A 280 32.06 -3.22 -2.89
C ASN A 280 33.32 -3.94 -3.35
N MET A 281 34.37 -3.17 -3.61
CA MET A 281 35.66 -3.67 -4.02
C MET A 281 36.22 -4.69 -3.03
N GLY A 282 36.71 -5.83 -3.54
CA GLY A 282 37.24 -6.93 -2.72
C GLY A 282 36.20 -7.94 -2.26
N GLN A 283 34.92 -7.69 -2.50
CA GLN A 283 33.87 -8.69 -2.33
C GLN A 283 33.77 -9.53 -3.60
N HIS A 284 33.77 -10.85 -3.44
CA HIS A 284 33.65 -11.82 -4.55
C HIS A 284 32.28 -12.50 -4.55
N SER A 285 31.23 -11.73 -4.24
CA SER A 285 29.86 -12.22 -4.15
C SER A 285 29.13 -11.96 -5.47
N ASP A 286 28.53 -12.98 -6.01
CA ASP A 286 27.59 -12.81 -7.13
C ASP A 286 26.23 -12.27 -6.63
N PHE A 287 25.32 -12.03 -7.57
CA PHE A 287 24.00 -11.51 -7.26
C PHE A 287 23.19 -12.46 -6.35
N ASP A 288 23.27 -13.76 -6.59
CA ASP A 288 22.52 -14.75 -5.81
C ASP A 288 23.05 -14.89 -4.39
N ASP A 289 24.37 -14.74 -4.19
CA ASP A 289 24.98 -14.70 -2.86
C ASP A 289 24.56 -13.42 -2.10
N ALA A 290 24.50 -12.28 -2.78
CA ALA A 290 24.00 -11.04 -2.19
C ALA A 290 22.52 -11.15 -1.79
N VAL A 291 21.68 -11.85 -2.58
CA VAL A 291 20.28 -12.13 -2.23
C VAL A 291 20.18 -13.05 -1.03
N LYS A 292 20.96 -14.13 -0.96
CA LYS A 292 21.00 -15.02 0.20
C LYS A 292 21.43 -14.27 1.47
N SER A 293 22.45 -13.40 1.35
CA SER A 293 22.94 -12.58 2.46
C SER A 293 21.85 -11.62 2.98
N ALA A 294 21.13 -10.94 2.08
CA ALA A 294 20.02 -10.07 2.45
C ALA A 294 18.90 -10.81 3.15
N ASN A 295 18.46 -11.95 2.60
CA ASN A 295 17.42 -12.78 3.22
C ASN A 295 17.85 -13.32 4.58
N GLY A 296 19.13 -13.69 4.73
CA GLY A 296 19.70 -14.11 6.00
C GLY A 296 19.62 -13.05 7.11
N LYS A 297 19.68 -11.75 6.74
CA LYS A 297 19.53 -10.65 7.71
C LYS A 297 18.10 -10.47 8.22
N LEU A 298 17.10 -10.94 7.49
CA LEU A 298 15.69 -10.89 7.90
C LEU A 298 15.27 -12.06 8.78
N THR A 299 16.12 -13.10 8.93
CA THR A 299 15.80 -14.25 9.80
C THR A 299 15.74 -13.86 11.27
N ASP A 300 16.52 -12.86 11.66
CA ASP A 300 16.48 -12.26 13.00
C ASP A 300 15.58 -11.01 12.96
N SER A 301 14.30 -11.21 13.23
CA SER A 301 13.29 -10.15 13.22
C SER A 301 13.59 -9.00 14.19
N SER A 302 14.41 -9.24 15.23
CA SER A 302 14.77 -8.21 16.22
C SER A 302 15.73 -7.15 15.66
N LYS A 303 16.38 -7.43 14.54
CA LYS A 303 17.28 -6.49 13.86
C LYS A 303 16.59 -5.65 12.80
N PHE A 304 15.46 -6.09 12.28
CA PHE A 304 14.68 -5.31 11.33
C PHE A 304 14.07 -4.09 12.02
N ILE A 305 14.16 -2.93 11.38
CA ILE A 305 13.55 -1.70 11.88
C ILE A 305 12.38 -1.31 11.00
N LEU A 306 12.64 -1.04 9.71
CA LEU A 306 11.58 -0.72 8.75
C LEU A 306 12.06 -0.95 7.31
N ALA A 307 11.08 -1.02 6.40
CA ALA A 307 11.32 -0.91 4.97
C ALA A 307 10.62 0.33 4.42
N ILE A 308 11.23 0.97 3.44
CA ILE A 308 10.66 2.11 2.72
C ILE A 308 10.35 1.67 1.30
N ASP A 309 9.08 1.78 0.90
CA ASP A 309 8.65 1.59 -0.48
C ASP A 309 8.78 2.91 -1.24
N VAL A 310 9.76 2.97 -2.13
CA VAL A 310 10.11 4.19 -2.86
C VAL A 310 8.98 4.64 -3.76
N LYS A 311 8.33 3.70 -4.46
CA LYS A 311 7.19 4.02 -5.33
C LYS A 311 6.02 4.59 -4.53
N ARG A 312 5.74 4.01 -3.37
CA ARG A 312 4.70 4.52 -2.47
C ARG A 312 5.05 5.89 -1.91
N ALA A 313 6.31 6.11 -1.53
CA ALA A 313 6.80 7.42 -1.10
C ALA A 313 6.62 8.48 -2.21
N ARG A 314 6.89 8.13 -3.48
CA ARG A 314 6.60 9.02 -4.63
C ARG A 314 5.12 9.34 -4.75
N HIS A 315 4.23 8.36 -4.58
CA HIS A 315 2.79 8.59 -4.59
C HIS A 315 2.32 9.49 -3.44
N SER A 316 3.02 9.47 -2.30
CA SER A 316 2.78 10.38 -1.17
C SER A 316 3.39 11.76 -1.37
N GLY A 317 3.97 12.05 -2.54
CA GLY A 317 4.49 13.36 -2.92
C GLY A 317 5.98 13.58 -2.63
N ILE A 318 6.70 12.59 -2.08
CA ILE A 318 8.14 12.73 -1.80
C ILE A 318 8.93 12.73 -3.10
N ARG A 319 9.53 13.86 -3.42
CA ARG A 319 10.34 14.10 -4.63
C ARG A 319 11.82 13.94 -4.33
N PRO A 320 12.62 13.48 -5.32
CA PRO A 320 14.08 13.44 -5.20
C PRO A 320 14.66 14.83 -4.93
N VAL A 321 15.72 14.88 -4.14
CA VAL A 321 16.51 16.11 -4.02
C VAL A 321 17.15 16.44 -5.36
N PRO A 322 17.13 17.71 -5.81
CA PRO A 322 17.75 18.10 -7.07
C PRO A 322 19.28 18.00 -6.98
N GLN A 323 19.92 17.94 -8.11
CA GLN A 323 21.37 18.07 -8.17
C GLN A 323 21.76 19.50 -7.82
N ARG A 324 22.80 19.67 -6.97
CA ARG A 324 23.43 20.99 -6.75
C ARG A 324 24.87 21.00 -7.23
N VAL A 325 25.29 22.11 -7.75
CA VAL A 325 26.67 22.34 -8.23
C VAL A 325 27.28 23.51 -7.49
N LEU A 326 28.58 23.44 -7.23
CA LEU A 326 29.31 24.53 -6.61
C LEU A 326 29.79 25.51 -7.69
N ASN A 327 29.17 26.68 -7.74
CA ASN A 327 29.57 27.78 -8.64
C ASN A 327 30.33 28.82 -7.84
N GLY A 328 31.66 28.80 -7.95
CA GLY A 328 32.53 29.62 -7.12
C GLY A 328 32.49 29.17 -5.64
N GLN A 329 31.82 29.95 -4.79
CA GLN A 329 31.61 29.63 -3.37
C GLN A 329 30.15 29.40 -2.99
N ILE A 330 29.26 29.41 -3.98
CA ILE A 330 27.82 29.31 -3.77
C ILE A 330 27.31 27.97 -4.36
N TRP A 331 26.51 27.27 -3.61
CA TRP A 331 25.81 26.10 -4.09
C TRP A 331 24.53 26.52 -4.83
N GLU A 332 24.39 26.10 -6.06
CA GLU A 332 23.22 26.35 -6.89
C GLU A 332 22.55 25.02 -7.27
N ILE A 333 21.23 25.03 -7.35
CA ILE A 333 20.49 23.89 -7.92
C ILE A 333 20.72 23.94 -9.42
N GLU A 334 21.18 22.81 -9.98
CA GLU A 334 21.33 22.69 -11.42
C GLU A 334 19.93 22.67 -12.05
N GLU A 335 19.58 23.78 -12.73
CA GLU A 335 18.40 23.79 -13.58
C GLU A 335 18.71 22.97 -14.83
N ASP A 336 17.89 21.96 -15.12
CA ASP A 336 17.98 21.15 -16.33
C ASP A 336 17.64 22.02 -17.56
N THR A 337 18.55 22.93 -17.89
CA THR A 337 18.53 23.63 -19.17
C THR A 337 18.97 22.64 -20.23
N ALA A 338 18.12 21.66 -20.51
CA ALA A 338 18.26 20.89 -21.73
C ALA A 338 18.29 21.91 -22.87
N LEU A 339 19.50 22.16 -23.36
CA LEU A 339 19.73 22.92 -24.59
C LEU A 339 18.99 22.19 -25.70
N TYR A 340 17.72 22.52 -25.87
CA TYR A 340 17.01 22.24 -27.09
C TYR A 340 17.73 23.01 -28.18
N ASN A 341 18.67 22.36 -28.83
CA ASN A 341 19.18 22.83 -30.11
C ASN A 341 18.00 22.83 -31.09
N LYS A 342 17.40 24.00 -31.27
CA LYS A 342 16.25 24.25 -32.14
C LYS A 342 16.54 24.05 -33.63
N ASP A 343 17.77 23.68 -34.02
CA ASP A 343 18.22 23.69 -35.44
C ASP A 343 18.32 22.30 -36.08
N THR A 344 17.89 21.23 -35.41
CA THR A 344 17.72 19.94 -36.07
C THR A 344 16.26 19.78 -36.45
N ALA A 345 15.97 19.95 -37.75
CA ALA A 345 14.68 19.61 -38.32
C ALA A 345 14.51 18.08 -38.28
N TYR A 346 13.89 17.58 -37.19
CA TYR A 346 13.49 16.19 -37.12
C TYR A 346 12.30 15.99 -38.07
N ALA A 347 12.37 14.98 -38.93
CA ALA A 347 11.22 14.58 -39.75
C ALA A 347 10.04 14.26 -38.82
N THR A 348 8.93 14.93 -39.04
CA THR A 348 7.70 14.67 -38.28
C THR A 348 7.29 13.23 -38.52
N PRO A 349 7.15 12.40 -37.48
CA PRO A 349 6.66 11.03 -37.66
C PRO A 349 5.25 11.10 -38.27
N GLN A 350 4.95 10.16 -39.17
CA GLN A 350 3.62 10.06 -39.75
C GLN A 350 2.60 9.93 -38.63
N SER A 351 1.53 10.74 -38.70
CA SER A 351 0.44 10.65 -37.71
C SER A 351 -0.20 9.27 -37.82
N ILE A 352 -0.13 8.51 -36.77
CA ILE A 352 -0.91 7.27 -36.65
C ILE A 352 -2.35 7.71 -36.41
N ASN A 353 -3.21 7.43 -37.39
CA ASN A 353 -4.64 7.64 -37.23
C ASN A 353 -5.14 6.63 -36.17
N PRO A 354 -5.62 7.05 -35.01
CA PRO A 354 -6.03 6.10 -33.95
C PRO A 354 -7.25 5.25 -34.32
N TYR A 355 -7.78 5.38 -35.55
CA TYR A 355 -8.99 4.72 -36.03
C TYR A 355 -8.77 3.74 -37.20
N ASP A 356 -7.54 3.49 -37.64
CA ASP A 356 -7.28 2.44 -38.64
C ASP A 356 -7.09 1.05 -37.98
N LEU A 357 -8.12 0.63 -37.25
CA LEU A 357 -8.32 -0.78 -36.89
C LEU A 357 -9.46 -1.34 -37.77
N SER A 358 -9.22 -1.42 -39.07
CA SER A 358 -10.03 -2.22 -39.98
C SER A 358 -9.67 -3.70 -39.86
N GLY A 359 -10.08 -4.31 -38.77
CA GLY A 359 -10.13 -5.74 -38.53
C GLY A 359 -11.44 -6.06 -37.83
N ASN A 360 -12.30 -6.80 -38.53
CA ASN A 360 -13.61 -7.25 -38.06
C ASN A 360 -13.53 -7.99 -36.71
N GLU A 361 -13.71 -7.27 -35.63
CA GLU A 361 -14.25 -7.80 -34.39
C GLU A 361 -15.10 -6.69 -33.73
N THR A 362 -16.33 -7.00 -33.39
CA THR A 362 -17.24 -6.17 -32.63
C THR A 362 -16.63 -5.87 -31.25
N GLN A 363 -15.79 -4.83 -31.21
CA GLN A 363 -15.29 -4.29 -29.96
C GLN A 363 -16.38 -3.42 -29.34
N THR A 364 -17.01 -3.90 -28.28
CA THR A 364 -17.75 -3.07 -27.35
C THR A 364 -16.85 -1.93 -26.92
N VAL A 365 -17.28 -0.69 -27.20
CA VAL A 365 -16.55 0.53 -26.83
C VAL A 365 -16.42 0.56 -25.31
N ILE A 366 -15.23 0.20 -24.81
CA ILE A 366 -14.93 0.32 -23.37
C ILE A 366 -14.89 1.80 -23.05
N THR A 367 -15.88 2.31 -22.35
CA THR A 367 -15.92 3.71 -21.91
C THR A 367 -14.80 3.98 -20.91
N LYS A 368 -14.27 5.22 -20.88
CA LYS A 368 -13.25 5.64 -19.89
C LYS A 368 -13.67 5.34 -18.45
N GLN A 369 -14.96 5.43 -18.16
CA GLN A 369 -15.56 5.10 -16.86
C GLN A 369 -15.35 3.62 -16.51
N LEU A 370 -15.65 2.70 -17.41
CA LEU A 370 -15.50 1.26 -17.24
C LEU A 370 -14.01 0.86 -17.04
N LEU A 371 -13.10 1.61 -17.68
CA LEU A 371 -11.67 1.41 -17.55
C LEU A 371 -11.16 1.92 -16.18
N TRP A 372 -11.75 2.97 -15.65
CA TRP A 372 -11.46 3.49 -14.32
C TRP A 372 -12.03 2.60 -13.21
N GLU A 373 -13.28 2.16 -13.35
CA GLU A 373 -13.91 1.20 -12.44
C GLU A 373 -13.07 -0.08 -12.29
N ARG A 374 -12.58 -0.61 -13.41
CA ARG A 374 -11.68 -1.79 -13.40
C ARG A 374 -10.33 -1.53 -12.72
N ARG A 375 -9.78 -0.32 -12.82
CA ARG A 375 -8.50 0.05 -12.18
C ARG A 375 -8.64 0.27 -10.67
N LEU A 376 -9.85 0.50 -10.17
CA LEU A 376 -10.13 0.66 -8.74
C LEU A 376 -10.27 -0.69 -8.01
N LEU A 377 -10.38 -1.82 -8.74
CA LEU A 377 -10.51 -3.14 -8.14
C LEU A 377 -9.14 -3.63 -7.61
N ASP A 378 -9.09 -3.95 -6.33
CA ASP A 378 -7.93 -4.64 -5.75
C ASP A 378 -7.98 -6.14 -6.11
N LEU A 379 -7.16 -6.56 -7.07
CA LEU A 379 -7.03 -7.95 -7.52
C LEU A 379 -5.98 -8.75 -6.71
N SER A 380 -5.46 -8.20 -5.64
CA SER A 380 -4.50 -8.92 -4.78
C SER A 380 -5.21 -9.95 -3.90
N LEU A 381 -4.46 -10.96 -3.46
CA LEU A 381 -4.95 -12.00 -2.54
C LEU A 381 -5.26 -11.48 -1.12
N ARG A 382 -5.03 -10.21 -0.84
CA ARG A 382 -5.43 -9.54 0.40
C ARG A 382 -6.90 -9.20 0.40
N ASN A 383 -7.47 -9.02 -0.79
CA ASN A 383 -8.88 -8.74 -0.94
C ASN A 383 -9.70 -9.97 -0.54
N ASN A 384 -10.55 -9.81 0.48
CA ASN A 384 -11.45 -10.87 0.93
C ASN A 384 -12.45 -11.30 -0.16
N LEU A 385 -12.68 -10.47 -1.17
CA LEU A 385 -13.51 -10.81 -2.34
C LEU A 385 -12.83 -11.83 -3.28
N LEU A 386 -11.53 -12.06 -3.14
CA LEU A 386 -10.78 -13.07 -3.90
C LEU A 386 -10.28 -14.22 -3.05
N ASN A 387 -10.07 -13.98 -1.77
CA ASN A 387 -9.52 -14.95 -0.83
C ASN A 387 -10.10 -14.71 0.56
N ILE A 388 -11.33 -15.16 0.77
CA ILE A 388 -12.04 -14.99 2.03
C ILE A 388 -11.28 -15.66 3.18
N ARG A 389 -11.11 -14.92 4.27
CA ARG A 389 -10.44 -15.40 5.47
C ARG A 389 -11.45 -15.58 6.57
N ILE A 390 -11.47 -16.79 7.12
CA ILE A 390 -12.32 -17.05 8.27
C ILE A 390 -11.66 -16.47 9.51
N THR A 391 -12.30 -15.48 10.08
CA THR A 391 -11.89 -14.77 11.28
C THR A 391 -13.07 -14.75 12.27
N LYS A 392 -12.89 -14.10 13.41
CA LYS A 392 -14.01 -13.85 14.34
C LYS A 392 -15.12 -12.96 13.77
N ASN A 393 -14.87 -12.31 12.60
CA ASN A 393 -15.82 -11.46 11.90
C ASN A 393 -16.51 -12.19 10.74
N THR A 394 -16.26 -13.48 10.55
CA THR A 394 -16.84 -14.29 9.48
C THR A 394 -17.49 -15.53 10.06
N LEU A 395 -18.76 -15.76 9.76
CA LEU A 395 -19.57 -16.85 10.28
C LEU A 395 -20.05 -17.74 9.14
N GLN A 396 -19.69 -19.01 9.17
CA GLN A 396 -20.14 -19.98 8.18
C GLN A 396 -21.53 -20.54 8.56
N LEU A 397 -22.43 -20.52 7.58
CA LEU A 397 -23.76 -21.10 7.66
C LEU A 397 -23.68 -22.60 7.36
N ILE A 398 -24.38 -23.42 8.11
CA ILE A 398 -24.61 -24.82 7.71
C ILE A 398 -25.44 -24.79 6.42
N PRO A 399 -24.98 -25.43 5.33
CA PRO A 399 -25.57 -25.27 4.01
C PRO A 399 -27.07 -25.60 4.00
N ALA A 400 -27.87 -24.65 3.56
CA ALA A 400 -29.28 -24.76 3.28
C ALA A 400 -29.52 -24.53 1.78
N ASN A 401 -30.73 -24.57 1.30
CA ASN A 401 -31.05 -24.20 -0.07
C ASN A 401 -30.84 -22.69 -0.28
N LEU A 402 -29.68 -22.33 -0.89
CA LEU A 402 -29.24 -20.94 -1.03
C LEU A 402 -30.14 -20.12 -1.97
N SER A 403 -30.79 -20.74 -2.97
CA SER A 403 -31.76 -20.03 -3.79
C SER A 403 -32.98 -19.60 -2.96
N CYS A 404 -33.57 -20.54 -2.22
CA CYS A 404 -34.72 -20.22 -1.36
C CYS A 404 -34.35 -19.22 -0.25
N LEU A 405 -33.11 -19.24 0.22
CA LEU A 405 -32.64 -18.29 1.21
C LEU A 405 -32.50 -16.89 0.60
N GLU A 406 -31.94 -16.78 -0.60
CA GLU A 406 -31.80 -15.50 -1.32
C GLU A 406 -33.17 -14.92 -1.63
N ASP A 407 -34.07 -15.71 -2.25
CA ASP A 407 -35.44 -15.30 -2.58
C ASP A 407 -36.17 -14.72 -1.34
N ALA A 408 -36.14 -15.47 -0.23
CA ALA A 408 -36.84 -15.09 0.99
C ALA A 408 -36.21 -13.81 1.65
N LEU A 409 -34.89 -13.65 1.60
CA LEU A 409 -34.25 -12.44 2.10
C LEU A 409 -34.51 -11.24 1.19
N ALA A 410 -34.53 -11.44 -0.14
CA ALA A 410 -34.87 -10.41 -1.11
C ALA A 410 -36.32 -9.92 -0.93
N ASP A 411 -37.25 -10.83 -0.59
CA ASP A 411 -38.64 -10.51 -0.23
C ASP A 411 -38.78 -9.82 1.15
N GLY A 412 -37.67 -9.54 1.83
CA GLY A 412 -37.65 -8.81 3.10
C GLY A 412 -37.96 -9.68 4.32
N GLU A 413 -37.87 -10.99 4.19
CA GLU A 413 -38.09 -11.89 5.32
C GLU A 413 -36.94 -11.87 6.32
N GLU A 414 -37.28 -12.09 7.60
CA GLU A 414 -36.30 -12.10 8.69
C GLU A 414 -36.02 -13.54 9.12
N PHE A 415 -34.73 -13.88 9.27
CA PHE A 415 -34.32 -15.20 9.75
C PHE A 415 -33.63 -15.12 11.11
N ARG A 416 -34.05 -15.98 12.03
CA ARG A 416 -33.42 -16.13 13.34
C ARG A 416 -32.10 -16.87 13.21
N ILE A 417 -31.06 -16.33 13.78
CA ILE A 417 -29.73 -16.94 13.82
C ILE A 417 -29.63 -17.90 15.00
N LEU A 418 -29.25 -19.16 14.72
CA LEU A 418 -29.13 -20.22 15.72
C LEU A 418 -27.77 -20.91 15.61
N HIS A 419 -27.30 -21.43 16.75
CA HIS A 419 -26.08 -22.24 16.83
C HIS A 419 -26.25 -23.62 16.19
N ARG A 420 -25.17 -24.35 16.02
CA ARG A 420 -25.20 -25.73 15.52
C ARG A 420 -26.07 -26.61 16.41
N PRO A 421 -26.71 -27.68 15.84
CA PRO A 421 -27.39 -28.69 16.66
C PRO A 421 -26.41 -29.35 17.64
N SER A 422 -26.85 -29.59 18.87
CA SER A 422 -26.00 -30.13 19.94
C SER A 422 -25.49 -31.54 19.67
N ASP A 423 -26.33 -32.32 18.97
CA ASP A 423 -26.10 -33.76 18.72
C ASP A 423 -25.46 -34.03 17.34
N TRP A 424 -24.96 -32.98 16.68
CA TRP A 424 -24.32 -33.08 15.37
C TRP A 424 -22.86 -32.63 15.43
N GLU A 425 -21.97 -33.46 14.88
CA GLU A 425 -20.54 -33.15 14.75
C GLU A 425 -20.26 -32.41 13.45
N ASN A 426 -19.46 -31.37 13.54
CA ASN A 426 -19.05 -30.62 12.36
C ASN A 426 -18.25 -31.50 11.40
N PRO A 427 -18.41 -31.33 10.08
CA PRO A 427 -17.53 -31.95 9.10
C PRO A 427 -16.09 -31.45 9.27
N GLY A 428 -15.14 -32.12 8.64
CA GLY A 428 -13.76 -31.68 8.60
C GLY A 428 -13.64 -30.25 8.04
N MET A 429 -12.57 -29.57 8.42
CA MET A 429 -12.28 -28.21 7.97
C MET A 429 -11.00 -28.20 7.17
N GLU A 430 -11.05 -27.62 5.97
CA GLU A 430 -9.88 -27.45 5.11
C GLU A 430 -9.61 -25.94 4.92
N PHE A 431 -8.45 -25.46 5.36
CA PHE A 431 -8.04 -24.03 5.30
C PHE A 431 -9.08 -23.03 5.86
N GLY A 432 -9.79 -23.42 6.89
CA GLY A 432 -10.78 -22.59 7.58
C GLY A 432 -12.21 -22.70 7.03
N ILE A 433 -12.42 -23.40 5.94
CA ILE A 433 -13.73 -23.67 5.35
C ILE A 433 -14.16 -25.11 5.70
N TYR A 434 -15.40 -25.29 6.15
CA TYR A 434 -15.94 -26.63 6.40
C TYR A 434 -16.14 -27.38 5.08
N SER A 435 -15.84 -28.68 5.11
CA SER A 435 -16.05 -29.55 3.96
C SER A 435 -17.54 -29.61 3.57
N SER A 436 -17.79 -29.78 2.28
CA SER A 436 -19.16 -29.93 1.77
C SER A 436 -19.87 -31.08 2.43
N ILE A 437 -21.10 -30.85 2.84
CA ILE A 437 -21.98 -31.88 3.45
C ILE A 437 -22.64 -32.68 2.32
N PRO A 438 -22.58 -34.03 2.34
CA PRO A 438 -23.28 -34.83 1.36
C PRO A 438 -24.79 -34.54 1.39
N ALA A 439 -25.44 -34.50 0.23
CA ALA A 439 -26.89 -34.26 0.13
C ALA A 439 -27.73 -35.34 0.86
N SER A 440 -27.14 -36.52 1.12
CA SER A 440 -27.77 -37.62 1.86
C SER A 440 -27.63 -37.50 3.38
N ASP A 441 -26.89 -36.49 3.89
CA ASP A 441 -26.74 -36.28 5.32
C ASP A 441 -28.07 -35.78 5.92
N PRO A 442 -28.57 -36.37 7.01
CA PRO A 442 -29.82 -35.97 7.67
C PRO A 442 -29.83 -34.48 8.09
N ILE A 443 -28.67 -33.86 8.30
CA ILE A 443 -28.58 -32.44 8.64
C ILE A 443 -29.10 -31.54 7.52
N THR A 444 -28.98 -31.98 6.26
CA THR A 444 -29.46 -31.22 5.10
C THR A 444 -30.97 -31.04 5.11
N ASP A 445 -31.70 -32.11 5.38
CA ASP A 445 -33.16 -32.06 5.50
C ASP A 445 -33.59 -31.25 6.74
N PHE A 446 -32.85 -31.41 7.84
CA PHE A 446 -33.11 -30.66 9.08
C PHE A 446 -32.96 -29.15 8.87
N VAL A 447 -31.84 -28.67 8.30
CA VAL A 447 -31.61 -27.23 8.09
C VAL A 447 -32.56 -26.64 7.05
N ASN A 448 -32.94 -27.38 6.02
CA ASN A 448 -33.96 -26.95 5.06
C ASN A 448 -35.37 -26.86 5.68
N SER A 449 -35.70 -27.77 6.61
CA SER A 449 -36.92 -27.63 7.41
C SER A 449 -36.91 -26.42 8.31
N GLU A 450 -35.77 -26.11 8.94
CA GLU A 450 -35.60 -24.90 9.74
C GLU A 450 -35.62 -23.62 8.89
N LEU A 451 -35.06 -23.64 7.67
CA LEU A 451 -35.16 -22.54 6.72
C LEU A 451 -36.61 -22.14 6.45
N SER A 452 -37.51 -23.14 6.25
CA SER A 452 -38.95 -22.91 6.10
C SER A 452 -39.61 -22.31 7.35
N GLN A 453 -38.98 -22.47 8.52
CA GLN A 453 -39.42 -21.89 9.79
C GLN A 453 -38.72 -20.55 10.10
N LYS A 454 -38.03 -19.96 9.12
CA LYS A 454 -37.25 -18.70 9.25
C LYS A 454 -36.13 -18.81 10.27
N ARG A 455 -35.39 -19.93 10.24
CA ARG A 455 -34.24 -20.19 11.13
C ARG A 455 -33.01 -20.58 10.30
N LEU A 456 -31.85 -20.00 10.67
CA LEU A 456 -30.57 -20.31 10.05
C LEU A 456 -29.60 -20.87 11.10
N ARG A 457 -28.94 -21.96 10.77
CA ARG A 457 -27.95 -22.62 11.63
C ARG A 457 -26.54 -22.33 11.18
N PHE A 458 -25.71 -21.95 12.15
CA PHE A 458 -24.29 -21.70 11.94
C PHE A 458 -23.45 -22.80 12.60
N TYR A 459 -22.24 -23.04 12.10
CA TYR A 459 -21.35 -24.09 12.61
C TYR A 459 -20.86 -23.87 14.05
N LEU A 460 -20.97 -22.67 14.59
CA LEU A 460 -20.48 -22.32 15.91
C LEU A 460 -21.41 -22.82 17.04
N PRO A 461 -20.83 -23.22 18.19
CA PRO A 461 -21.60 -23.46 19.42
C PRO A 461 -22.19 -22.16 19.96
N GLU A 462 -23.21 -22.28 20.83
CA GLU A 462 -24.05 -21.16 21.31
C GLU A 462 -23.23 -19.98 21.89
N ASN A 463 -22.28 -20.26 22.78
CA ASN A 463 -21.48 -19.22 23.45
C ASN A 463 -20.59 -18.45 22.46
N ASP A 464 -19.98 -19.14 21.50
CA ASP A 464 -19.06 -18.54 20.53
C ASP A 464 -19.84 -17.78 19.45
N LEU A 465 -20.97 -18.30 19.02
CA LEU A 465 -21.88 -17.62 18.10
C LEU A 465 -22.40 -16.31 18.71
N SER A 466 -22.81 -16.33 19.97
CA SER A 466 -23.30 -15.12 20.67
C SER A 466 -22.25 -14.01 20.75
N LYS A 467 -20.98 -14.38 21.03
CA LYS A 467 -19.86 -13.43 21.05
C LYS A 467 -19.58 -12.85 19.65
N ALA A 468 -19.54 -13.73 18.65
CA ALA A 468 -19.26 -13.34 17.26
C ALA A 468 -20.35 -12.44 16.70
N LEU A 469 -21.63 -12.76 16.92
CA LEU A 469 -22.76 -11.93 16.51
C LEU A 469 -22.78 -10.57 17.21
N THR A 470 -22.42 -10.51 18.49
CA THR A 470 -22.30 -9.25 19.21
C THR A 470 -21.20 -8.38 18.59
N HIS A 471 -20.10 -9.00 18.19
CA HIS A 471 -19.00 -8.30 17.54
C HIS A 471 -19.40 -7.78 16.15
N LEU A 472 -19.97 -8.65 15.30
CA LEU A 472 -20.45 -8.27 13.97
C LEU A 472 -21.52 -7.18 14.02
N TYR A 473 -22.50 -7.29 14.92
CA TYR A 473 -23.51 -6.27 15.13
C TYR A 473 -22.91 -4.89 15.45
N ARG A 474 -21.93 -4.86 16.37
CA ARG A 474 -21.26 -3.61 16.74
C ARG A 474 -20.43 -3.06 15.59
N SER A 475 -19.63 -3.89 14.95
CA SER A 475 -18.74 -3.49 13.85
C SER A 475 -19.52 -2.95 12.65
N SER A 476 -20.58 -3.64 12.22
CA SER A 476 -21.40 -3.19 11.09
C SER A 476 -22.12 -1.88 11.39
N ARG A 477 -22.63 -1.73 12.62
CA ARG A 477 -23.28 -0.49 13.04
C ARG A 477 -22.32 0.69 13.10
N THR A 478 -21.13 0.50 13.67
CA THR A 478 -20.08 1.53 13.69
C THR A 478 -19.69 1.95 12.28
N SER A 479 -19.54 0.99 11.36
CA SER A 479 -19.20 1.30 9.96
C SER A 479 -20.26 2.17 9.28
N ILE A 480 -21.53 1.89 9.53
CA ILE A 480 -22.65 2.69 8.98
C ILE A 480 -22.66 4.09 9.62
N GLU A 481 -22.49 4.17 10.94
CA GLU A 481 -22.52 5.45 11.68
C GLU A 481 -21.32 6.36 11.35
N GLU A 482 -20.12 5.79 11.16
CA GLU A 482 -18.90 6.56 10.89
C GLU A 482 -18.65 6.81 9.39
N ASN A 483 -18.91 5.84 8.53
CA ASN A 483 -18.55 5.89 7.11
C ASN A 483 -19.75 5.96 6.17
N GLY A 484 -20.97 5.78 6.68
CA GLY A 484 -22.19 5.74 5.86
C GLY A 484 -22.29 4.52 4.93
N ALA A 485 -21.37 3.56 5.03
CA ALA A 485 -21.29 2.41 4.13
C ALA A 485 -21.61 1.10 4.85
N ASN A 486 -22.39 0.24 4.19
CA ASN A 486 -22.61 -1.14 4.65
C ASN A 486 -21.34 -1.97 4.39
N THR A 487 -20.90 -2.69 5.41
CA THR A 487 -19.76 -3.61 5.33
C THR A 487 -20.14 -5.04 5.68
N LEU A 488 -21.44 -5.32 5.90
CA LEU A 488 -21.92 -6.64 6.24
C LEU A 488 -22.69 -7.26 5.08
N TYR A 489 -22.20 -8.40 4.61
CA TYR A 489 -22.76 -9.14 3.50
C TYR A 489 -22.98 -10.61 3.87
N LEU A 490 -23.98 -11.22 3.27
CA LEU A 490 -24.11 -12.65 3.18
C LEU A 490 -23.57 -13.10 1.82
N ALA A 491 -22.39 -13.73 1.84
CA ALA A 491 -21.80 -14.33 0.66
C ALA A 491 -22.53 -15.64 0.33
N LEU A 492 -23.06 -15.75 -0.88
CA LEU A 492 -23.77 -16.93 -1.38
C LEU A 492 -22.92 -17.60 -2.47
N GLY A 493 -22.48 -18.81 -2.19
CA GLY A 493 -21.57 -19.58 -3.02
C GLY A 493 -20.11 -19.08 -2.94
N LEU A 494 -19.20 -20.03 -2.97
CA LEU A 494 -17.77 -19.77 -2.97
C LEU A 494 -17.13 -20.43 -4.19
N LEU A 495 -16.32 -19.71 -4.95
CA LEU A 495 -15.43 -20.30 -5.92
C LEU A 495 -14.18 -20.81 -5.22
N LYS A 496 -13.99 -22.14 -5.21
CA LYS A 496 -12.72 -22.78 -4.85
C LYS A 496 -11.78 -22.71 -6.04
N TRP A 497 -10.66 -22.02 -5.90
CA TRP A 497 -9.71 -21.81 -6.99
C TRP A 497 -8.26 -21.90 -6.53
N TYR A 498 -7.32 -22.00 -7.46
CA TYR A 498 -5.88 -22.14 -7.18
C TYR A 498 -5.09 -21.14 -8.01
N GLU A 499 -4.04 -20.57 -7.42
CA GLU A 499 -3.18 -19.57 -8.06
C GLU A 499 -2.42 -20.13 -9.27
N SER A 500 -2.08 -21.42 -9.23
CA SER A 500 -1.42 -22.13 -10.31
C SER A 500 -1.80 -23.61 -10.32
N PRO A 501 -1.59 -24.35 -11.42
CA PRO A 501 -1.84 -25.79 -11.47
C PRO A 501 -1.02 -26.62 -10.45
N SER A 502 0.12 -26.08 -10.01
CA SER A 502 1.00 -26.69 -9.02
C SER A 502 0.66 -26.32 -7.57
N SER A 503 -0.23 -25.35 -7.35
CA SER A 503 -0.62 -24.94 -6.00
C SER A 503 -1.39 -26.05 -5.31
N GLU A 504 -1.02 -26.34 -4.06
CA GLU A 504 -1.73 -27.30 -3.19
C GLU A 504 -2.77 -26.60 -2.31
N ARG A 505 -2.63 -25.30 -2.10
CA ARG A 505 -3.51 -24.53 -1.22
C ARG A 505 -4.66 -23.92 -2.01
N PRO A 506 -5.92 -24.29 -1.74
CA PRO A 506 -7.08 -23.64 -2.33
C PRO A 506 -7.29 -22.23 -1.81
N ARG A 507 -7.91 -21.40 -2.63
CA ARG A 507 -8.44 -20.10 -2.29
C ARG A 507 -9.95 -20.13 -2.47
N TYR A 508 -10.65 -19.32 -1.70
CA TYR A 508 -12.11 -19.26 -1.74
C TYR A 508 -12.55 -17.81 -1.96
N ALA A 509 -13.27 -17.57 -3.03
CA ALA A 509 -13.81 -16.26 -3.37
C ALA A 509 -15.33 -16.28 -3.32
N PRO A 510 -16.01 -15.34 -2.65
CA PRO A 510 -17.46 -15.25 -2.69
C PRO A 510 -17.94 -14.99 -4.12
N ILE A 511 -19.05 -15.60 -4.51
CA ILE A 511 -19.64 -15.46 -5.86
C ILE A 511 -20.65 -14.33 -5.86
N LEU A 512 -21.65 -14.42 -5.01
CA LEU A 512 -22.71 -13.42 -4.85
C LEU A 512 -22.61 -12.78 -3.46
N LEU A 513 -22.96 -11.54 -3.38
CA LEU A 513 -22.95 -10.73 -2.16
C LEU A 513 -24.33 -10.11 -1.94
N LEU A 514 -25.05 -10.58 -0.93
CA LEU A 514 -26.33 -10.03 -0.52
C LEU A 514 -26.08 -9.05 0.65
N PRO A 515 -26.36 -7.76 0.50
CA PRO A 515 -26.28 -6.80 1.61
C PRO A 515 -27.29 -7.12 2.70
N VAL A 516 -26.81 -7.31 3.93
CA VAL A 516 -27.66 -7.69 5.06
C VAL A 516 -27.41 -6.84 6.28
N GLU A 517 -28.34 -6.88 7.24
CA GLU A 517 -28.14 -6.33 8.56
C GLU A 517 -28.50 -7.35 9.64
N ILE A 518 -27.81 -7.25 10.78
CA ILE A 518 -28.11 -8.01 11.98
C ILE A 518 -28.93 -7.13 12.92
N ILE A 519 -30.06 -7.63 13.39
CA ILE A 519 -30.93 -6.94 14.34
C ILE A 519 -30.99 -7.72 15.64
N ARG A 520 -30.78 -7.04 16.77
CA ARG A 520 -30.97 -7.60 18.09
C ARG A 520 -32.39 -7.32 18.55
N LYS A 521 -33.27 -8.34 18.54
CA LYS A 521 -34.70 -8.18 18.90
C LYS A 521 -34.90 -8.10 20.42
N SER A 522 -34.57 -9.17 21.16
CA SER A 522 -34.71 -9.23 22.64
C SER A 522 -33.82 -10.35 23.19
N ALA A 523 -33.66 -10.39 24.52
CA ALA A 523 -32.90 -11.46 25.18
C ALA A 523 -33.44 -12.89 24.84
N ALA A 524 -34.75 -13.03 24.64
CA ALA A 524 -35.38 -14.32 24.32
C ALA A 524 -35.39 -14.64 22.81
N LYS A 525 -35.44 -13.62 21.94
CA LYS A 525 -35.49 -13.81 20.48
C LYS A 525 -34.11 -13.83 19.83
N GLY A 526 -33.07 -13.34 20.51
CA GLY A 526 -31.70 -13.33 20.02
C GLY A 526 -31.47 -12.38 18.82
N TYR A 527 -30.59 -12.79 17.91
CA TYR A 527 -30.24 -12.06 16.69
C TYR A 527 -31.03 -12.57 15.49
N VAL A 528 -31.38 -11.63 14.61
CA VAL A 528 -32.07 -11.89 13.33
C VAL A 528 -31.25 -11.25 12.22
N ILE A 529 -31.23 -11.88 11.06
CA ILE A 529 -30.68 -11.36 9.82
C ILE A 529 -31.83 -11.00 8.87
N ARG A 530 -31.71 -9.89 8.16
CA ARG A 530 -32.59 -9.52 7.03
C ARG A 530 -31.79 -8.79 5.96
N SER A 531 -32.34 -8.72 4.75
CA SER A 531 -31.81 -7.87 3.68
C SER A 531 -31.93 -6.37 4.02
N ARG A 532 -31.08 -5.56 3.43
CA ARG A 532 -31.10 -4.09 3.54
C ARG A 532 -31.92 -3.40 2.45
N GLU A 533 -32.77 -4.10 1.73
CA GLU A 533 -33.51 -3.61 0.58
C GLU A 533 -32.60 -3.20 -0.61
N GLU A 534 -31.40 -3.72 -0.64
CA GLU A 534 -30.43 -3.60 -1.73
C GLU A 534 -30.37 -4.94 -2.49
N GLU A 535 -30.15 -4.87 -3.80
CA GLU A 535 -30.11 -6.07 -4.65
C GLU A 535 -28.88 -6.94 -4.40
N THR A 536 -29.01 -8.24 -4.59
CA THR A 536 -27.89 -9.18 -4.60
C THR A 536 -26.92 -8.83 -5.74
N MET A 537 -25.64 -8.72 -5.43
CA MET A 537 -24.61 -8.29 -6.37
C MET A 537 -23.66 -9.41 -6.74
N MET A 538 -23.23 -9.42 -8.00
CA MET A 538 -22.10 -10.25 -8.43
C MET A 538 -20.78 -9.70 -7.89
N ASN A 539 -19.90 -10.57 -7.46
CA ASN A 539 -18.53 -10.20 -7.13
C ASN A 539 -17.74 -9.85 -8.41
N ILE A 540 -17.79 -8.58 -8.82
CA ILE A 540 -17.11 -8.07 -10.02
C ILE A 540 -15.60 -8.26 -9.92
N THR A 541 -15.03 -8.14 -8.72
CA THR A 541 -13.59 -8.37 -8.49
C THR A 541 -13.19 -9.79 -8.88
N LEU A 542 -14.03 -10.78 -8.59
CA LEU A 542 -13.82 -12.16 -8.99
C LEU A 542 -13.85 -12.33 -10.52
N LEU A 543 -14.85 -11.74 -11.20
CA LEU A 543 -14.94 -11.81 -12.67
C LEU A 543 -13.72 -11.18 -13.34
N GLU A 544 -13.27 -10.04 -12.85
CA GLU A 544 -12.11 -9.35 -13.40
C GLU A 544 -10.81 -10.13 -13.13
N MET A 545 -10.66 -10.75 -11.97
CA MET A 545 -9.53 -11.64 -11.65
C MET A 545 -9.51 -12.85 -12.59
N LEU A 546 -10.65 -13.51 -12.81
CA LEU A 546 -10.77 -14.64 -13.73
C LEU A 546 -10.34 -14.24 -15.16
N ARG A 547 -10.78 -13.07 -15.60
CA ARG A 547 -10.45 -12.53 -16.92
C ARG A 547 -8.97 -12.17 -17.05
N GLN A 548 -8.42 -11.42 -16.08
CA GLN A 548 -7.04 -10.89 -16.18
C GLN A 548 -5.99 -11.96 -15.91
N ASN A 549 -6.16 -12.76 -14.86
CA ASN A 549 -5.11 -13.68 -14.43
C ASN A 549 -5.19 -15.04 -15.13
N PHE A 550 -6.38 -15.46 -15.57
CA PHE A 550 -6.60 -16.79 -16.12
C PHE A 550 -7.18 -16.79 -17.55
N GLY A 551 -7.49 -15.62 -18.11
CA GLY A 551 -8.09 -15.51 -19.44
C GLY A 551 -9.52 -16.09 -19.51
N ILE A 552 -10.20 -16.30 -18.38
CA ILE A 552 -11.53 -16.89 -18.29
C ILE A 552 -12.56 -15.75 -18.36
N SER A 553 -13.35 -15.74 -19.42
CA SER A 553 -14.52 -14.86 -19.54
C SER A 553 -15.78 -15.61 -19.07
N VAL A 554 -16.58 -14.97 -18.25
CA VAL A 554 -17.85 -15.50 -17.74
C VAL A 554 -18.99 -14.62 -18.27
N PRO A 555 -19.52 -14.91 -19.47
CA PRO A 555 -20.59 -14.11 -20.09
C PRO A 555 -21.93 -14.36 -19.40
N GLY A 556 -22.84 -13.38 -19.50
CA GLY A 556 -24.24 -13.52 -19.07
C GLY A 556 -24.48 -13.31 -17.57
N LEU A 557 -23.56 -12.61 -16.89
CA LEU A 557 -23.71 -12.20 -15.49
C LEU A 557 -23.84 -10.68 -15.30
N ASP A 558 -24.01 -9.95 -16.38
CA ASP A 558 -24.28 -8.51 -16.37
C ASP A 558 -25.34 -8.19 -17.48
N PRO A 559 -26.60 -7.92 -17.13
CA PRO A 559 -27.19 -8.01 -15.79
C PRO A 559 -27.23 -9.46 -15.26
N LEU A 560 -27.38 -9.59 -13.93
CA LEU A 560 -27.54 -10.93 -13.31
C LEU A 560 -28.78 -11.64 -13.86
N PRO A 561 -28.70 -12.95 -14.12
CA PRO A 561 -29.87 -13.74 -14.47
C PRO A 561 -30.89 -13.74 -13.33
N THR A 562 -32.14 -13.41 -13.66
CA THR A 562 -33.28 -13.41 -12.73
C THR A 562 -34.34 -14.41 -13.16
N ASP A 563 -35.16 -14.84 -12.23
CA ASP A 563 -36.39 -15.61 -12.46
C ASP A 563 -37.59 -14.89 -11.81
N GLU A 564 -38.69 -15.59 -11.61
CA GLU A 564 -39.91 -15.00 -11.04
C GLU A 564 -39.77 -14.63 -9.56
N SER A 565 -38.76 -15.19 -8.86
CA SER A 565 -38.56 -15.02 -7.42
C SER A 565 -37.40 -14.04 -7.07
N GLY A 566 -36.50 -13.75 -8.00
CA GLY A 566 -35.33 -12.89 -7.76
C GLY A 566 -34.12 -13.29 -8.60
N VAL A 567 -32.94 -13.30 -7.99
CA VAL A 567 -31.68 -13.68 -8.65
C VAL A 567 -31.60 -15.20 -8.79
N ASN A 568 -31.43 -15.70 -10.01
CA ASN A 568 -31.34 -17.15 -10.25
C ASN A 568 -29.96 -17.71 -9.85
N VAL A 569 -29.79 -17.97 -8.56
CA VAL A 569 -28.52 -18.43 -7.95
C VAL A 569 -28.01 -19.73 -8.59
N LYS A 570 -28.89 -20.70 -8.89
CA LYS A 570 -28.50 -21.97 -9.51
C LYS A 570 -27.97 -21.81 -10.93
N LEU A 571 -28.60 -20.96 -11.71
CA LEU A 571 -28.15 -20.65 -13.07
C LEU A 571 -26.77 -19.99 -13.04
N ILE A 572 -26.55 -19.04 -12.13
CA ILE A 572 -25.26 -18.36 -11.96
C ILE A 572 -24.15 -19.37 -11.63
N TYR A 573 -24.39 -20.28 -10.68
CA TYR A 573 -23.42 -21.33 -10.36
C TYR A 573 -23.12 -22.24 -11.56
N SER A 574 -24.14 -22.57 -12.33
CA SER A 574 -23.98 -23.36 -13.56
C SER A 574 -23.14 -22.64 -14.62
N ILE A 575 -23.36 -21.34 -14.82
CA ILE A 575 -22.58 -20.51 -15.74
C ILE A 575 -21.10 -20.49 -15.31
N ILE A 576 -20.84 -20.27 -14.02
CA ILE A 576 -19.46 -20.22 -13.50
C ILE A 576 -18.79 -21.59 -13.63
N ARG A 577 -19.46 -22.69 -13.20
CA ARG A 577 -18.92 -24.06 -13.36
C ARG A 577 -18.56 -24.37 -14.82
N ASN A 578 -19.42 -23.97 -15.76
CA ASN A 578 -19.15 -24.15 -17.19
C ASN A 578 -17.94 -23.36 -17.67
N SER A 579 -17.77 -22.14 -17.16
CA SER A 579 -16.64 -21.28 -17.54
C SER A 579 -15.30 -21.77 -16.99
N ILE A 580 -15.28 -22.41 -15.82
CA ILE A 580 -14.08 -22.93 -15.16
C ILE A 580 -13.79 -24.42 -15.44
N LYS A 581 -14.60 -25.11 -16.23
CA LYS A 581 -14.52 -26.57 -16.45
C LYS A 581 -13.15 -27.09 -16.90
N ASN A 582 -12.35 -26.24 -17.53
CA ASN A 582 -10.99 -26.56 -17.98
C ASN A 582 -9.93 -26.43 -16.88
N GLN A 583 -10.30 -25.87 -15.72
CA GLN A 583 -9.40 -25.70 -14.58
C GLN A 583 -9.49 -26.93 -13.66
N ARG A 584 -8.33 -27.61 -13.50
CA ARG A 584 -8.26 -28.76 -12.60
C ARG A 584 -8.43 -28.31 -11.13
N LYS A 585 -9.18 -29.09 -10.35
CA LYS A 585 -9.43 -28.87 -8.91
C LYS A 585 -10.29 -27.64 -8.56
N TRP A 586 -10.71 -26.83 -9.54
CA TRP A 586 -11.61 -25.71 -9.26
C TRP A 586 -13.06 -26.19 -9.19
N ASP A 587 -13.83 -25.61 -8.26
CA ASP A 587 -15.27 -25.92 -8.13
C ASP A 587 -16.04 -24.77 -7.49
N VAL A 588 -17.35 -24.80 -7.65
CA VAL A 588 -18.29 -23.90 -6.97
C VAL A 588 -18.86 -24.63 -5.76
N GLU A 589 -18.46 -24.17 -4.58
CA GLU A 589 -18.96 -24.67 -3.29
C GLU A 589 -20.26 -23.95 -2.92
N GLU A 590 -21.36 -24.69 -2.77
CA GLU A 590 -22.67 -24.14 -2.40
C GLU A 590 -22.74 -23.89 -0.88
N GLN A 591 -21.95 -22.94 -0.42
CA GLN A 591 -21.83 -22.55 0.98
C GLN A 591 -22.16 -21.07 1.14
N ALA A 592 -22.54 -20.65 2.35
CA ALA A 592 -22.77 -19.25 2.66
C ALA A 592 -21.96 -18.79 3.87
N ILE A 593 -21.48 -17.56 3.80
CA ILE A 593 -20.68 -16.93 4.84
C ILE A 593 -21.24 -15.53 5.13
N LEU A 594 -21.49 -15.26 6.39
CA LEU A 594 -21.86 -13.94 6.90
C LEU A 594 -20.61 -13.24 7.42
N GLY A 595 -20.28 -12.04 6.87
CA GLY A 595 -19.13 -11.29 7.32
C GLY A 595 -18.96 -9.93 6.69
#